data_a9d1a59d01a1da8964aed65df2d2da1d
#
_entry.id   a9d1a59d01a1da8964aed65df2d2da1d
#
_cell.length_a   1.000
_cell.length_b   1.000
_cell.length_c   1.000
_cell.angle_alpha   90.00
_cell.angle_beta   90.00
_cell.angle_gamma   90.00
#
_symmetry.space_group_name_H-M   'P 1'
#
loop_
_entity.id
_entity.type
_entity.pdbx_description
1 polymer ?
#
loop_
_entity_poly.entity_id
_entity_poly.type
_entity_poly.pdbx_seq_one_letter_code
_entity_poly.pdbx_strand_id
1 'polypeptide(L)'
;SAASDVYKRQMPDYVFKTYLADGREHFLYGEMGDSRAQLTKKDFPFPESLLRLLYLDIWAYGGQIKQFDKLLMELYRTREEKCARQLLPLLDGLAESHIYFQLLRLDWRARLREARRRNYENILDLLPHKEITHIPSNIHAIQTQVLGLIQKALDTDARKGSLEQKLADYYAREEREPLKVFHFRPQLMDFERAEGQGFVEVLRPRSIYDLIDFSVRECIKREIKMRVCKNCGHWFAITGRTNAEYCEVSRDSKGRTCKEIGAIALWNKNKSEDEVFKIYRREYKKRFAWIKAKRIDPAVFYEWSAKTREKKDACERGELTLEEFQAWLKPVSYTHLTLPTICS
;
A
#
# COMPACT_ATOMS: atom_id res chain seq x y z
N SER A 1 -15.46 -31.02 -20.74
CA SER A 1 -15.70 -32.50 -20.73
C SER A 1 -16.27 -32.89 -19.36
N ALA A 2 -17.10 -33.94 -19.33
CA ALA A 2 -17.83 -34.39 -18.14
C ALA A 2 -16.92 -34.63 -16.90
N ALA A 3 -15.67 -35.02 -17.08
CA ALA A 3 -14.70 -35.22 -16.00
C ALA A 3 -14.29 -33.90 -15.30
N SER A 4 -14.18 -32.80 -16.04
CA SER A 4 -13.93 -31.46 -15.49
C SER A 4 -15.12 -30.95 -14.67
N ASP A 5 -16.35 -31.31 -15.06
CA ASP A 5 -17.55 -30.83 -14.36
C ASP A 5 -17.86 -31.67 -13.10
N VAL A 6 -17.44 -32.91 -13.03
CA VAL A 6 -17.57 -33.77 -11.84
C VAL A 6 -16.60 -33.29 -10.75
N TYR A 7 -15.37 -32.88 -11.13
CA TYR A 7 -14.38 -32.33 -10.16
C TYR A 7 -14.84 -31.01 -9.57
N LYS A 8 -15.51 -30.15 -10.33
CA LYS A 8 -16.07 -28.89 -9.87
C LYS A 8 -17.21 -29.01 -8.86
N ARG A 9 -17.81 -30.20 -8.72
CA ARG A 9 -18.95 -30.47 -7.80
C ARG A 9 -18.53 -31.02 -6.43
N GLN A 10 -17.30 -31.47 -6.25
CA GLN A 10 -16.79 -31.86 -4.93
C GLN A 10 -16.40 -30.58 -4.18
N MET A 11 -16.88 -30.45 -2.94
CA MET A 11 -16.43 -29.35 -2.06
C MET A 11 -14.90 -29.44 -1.89
N PRO A 12 -14.17 -28.38 -2.11
CA PRO A 12 -12.72 -28.43 -1.95
C PRO A 12 -12.35 -28.78 -0.50
N ASP A 13 -11.25 -29.52 -0.31
CA ASP A 13 -10.69 -29.87 1.02
C ASP A 13 -10.17 -28.65 1.79
N TYR A 14 -10.69 -27.45 1.51
CA TYR A 14 -10.33 -26.22 2.18
C TYR A 14 -11.49 -25.23 2.21
N VAL A 15 -11.38 -24.25 3.12
CA VAL A 15 -12.27 -23.08 3.18
C VAL A 15 -11.46 -21.86 2.86
N PHE A 16 -11.99 -21.01 1.99
CA PHE A 16 -11.57 -19.61 1.85
C PHE A 16 -12.80 -18.76 1.64
N LYS A 17 -13.02 -17.79 2.51
CA LYS A 17 -14.15 -16.87 2.40
C LYS A 17 -13.78 -15.48 2.89
N THR A 18 -14.43 -14.47 2.34
CA THR A 18 -14.26 -13.07 2.73
C THR A 18 -15.59 -12.33 2.74
N TYR A 19 -15.71 -11.38 3.63
CA TYR A 19 -16.86 -10.47 3.76
C TYR A 19 -16.43 -9.11 4.29
N LEU A 20 -17.31 -8.13 4.15
CA LEU A 20 -17.09 -6.77 4.66
C LEU A 20 -18.05 -6.47 5.80
N ALA A 21 -17.51 -6.03 6.93
CA ALA A 21 -18.27 -5.54 8.07
C ALA A 21 -17.49 -4.44 8.80
N ASP A 22 -18.18 -3.44 9.34
CA ASP A 22 -17.60 -2.34 10.13
C ASP A 22 -16.41 -1.63 9.46
N GLY A 23 -16.46 -1.45 8.13
CA GLY A 23 -15.38 -0.83 7.37
C GLY A 23 -14.11 -1.68 7.24
N ARG A 24 -14.20 -2.97 7.57
CA ARG A 24 -13.10 -3.94 7.50
C ARG A 24 -13.42 -5.08 6.56
N GLU A 25 -12.38 -5.62 5.94
CA GLU A 25 -12.42 -6.86 5.19
C GLU A 25 -11.93 -8.01 6.08
N HIS A 26 -12.73 -9.06 6.15
CA HIS A 26 -12.50 -10.23 6.98
C HIS A 26 -12.20 -11.43 6.07
N PHE A 27 -11.08 -12.10 6.33
CA PHE A 27 -10.66 -13.31 5.62
C PHE A 27 -10.66 -14.49 6.58
N LEU A 28 -11.35 -15.56 6.20
CA LEU A 28 -11.36 -16.83 6.92
C LEU A 28 -10.90 -17.91 5.96
N TYR A 29 -9.82 -18.59 6.31
CA TYR A 29 -9.25 -19.61 5.42
C TYR A 29 -8.52 -20.70 6.20
N GLY A 30 -8.47 -21.89 5.62
CA GLY A 30 -7.76 -23.03 6.19
C GLY A 30 -8.09 -24.33 5.45
N GLU A 31 -7.34 -25.39 5.77
CA GLU A 31 -7.58 -26.73 5.27
C GLU A 31 -8.68 -27.41 6.09
N MET A 32 -9.49 -28.22 5.45
CA MET A 32 -10.49 -29.06 6.12
C MET A 32 -9.79 -30.32 6.63
N GLY A 33 -9.69 -30.47 7.95
CA GLY A 33 -9.18 -31.70 8.59
C GLY A 33 -10.31 -32.63 9.02
N ASP A 34 -9.96 -33.85 9.43
CA ASP A 34 -10.92 -34.93 9.76
C ASP A 34 -11.85 -34.60 10.95
N SER A 35 -11.56 -33.64 11.79
CA SER A 35 -12.35 -33.38 13.00
C SER A 35 -12.82 -31.94 13.24
N ARG A 36 -12.20 -30.93 12.69
CA ARG A 36 -12.66 -29.51 12.61
C ARG A 36 -11.67 -28.69 11.80
N ALA A 37 -12.17 -27.81 10.92
CA ALA A 37 -11.35 -26.85 10.22
C ALA A 37 -10.77 -25.83 11.23
N GLN A 38 -9.46 -25.81 11.42
CA GLN A 38 -8.81 -24.71 12.12
C GLN A 38 -8.66 -23.54 11.14
N LEU A 39 -9.66 -22.64 11.17
CA LEU A 39 -9.67 -21.49 10.30
C LEU A 39 -8.77 -20.37 10.84
N THR A 40 -7.91 -19.87 10.00
CA THR A 40 -7.17 -18.64 10.25
C THR A 40 -8.08 -17.47 9.93
N LYS A 41 -8.15 -16.49 10.84
CA LYS A 41 -8.83 -15.20 10.63
C LYS A 41 -7.79 -14.11 10.42
N LYS A 42 -7.99 -13.26 9.40
CA LYS A 42 -7.24 -12.03 9.18
C LYS A 42 -8.17 -10.91 8.77
N ASP A 43 -7.94 -9.73 9.34
CA ASP A 43 -8.76 -8.55 9.12
C ASP A 43 -7.89 -7.39 8.68
N PHE A 44 -8.38 -6.62 7.69
CA PHE A 44 -7.73 -5.40 7.22
C PHE A 44 -8.75 -4.25 7.16
N PRO A 45 -8.35 -2.99 7.32
CA PRO A 45 -9.18 -1.87 6.91
C PRO A 45 -9.52 -1.99 5.42
N PHE A 46 -10.80 -1.83 5.05
CA PHE A 46 -11.19 -1.90 3.63
C PHE A 46 -10.80 -0.61 2.90
N PRO A 47 -10.21 -0.67 1.71
CA PRO A 47 -9.84 -1.80 0.84
C PRO A 47 -8.31 -2.08 0.85
N GLU A 48 -7.70 -2.24 2.00
CA GLU A 48 -6.23 -2.34 2.13
C GLU A 48 -5.65 -3.55 1.40
N SER A 49 -6.33 -4.71 1.40
CA SER A 49 -5.84 -5.90 0.70
C SER A 49 -5.72 -5.65 -0.80
N LEU A 50 -6.72 -5.02 -1.42
CA LEU A 50 -6.66 -4.63 -2.83
C LEU A 50 -5.50 -3.66 -3.07
N LEU A 51 -5.39 -2.60 -2.28
CA LEU A 51 -4.34 -1.59 -2.45
C LEU A 51 -2.94 -2.19 -2.28
N ARG A 52 -2.74 -3.13 -1.36
CA ARG A 52 -1.47 -3.86 -1.22
C ARG A 52 -1.14 -4.67 -2.48
N LEU A 53 -2.13 -5.33 -3.09
CA LEU A 53 -1.92 -6.07 -4.32
C LEU A 53 -1.52 -5.15 -5.49
N LEU A 54 -2.14 -3.97 -5.60
CA LEU A 54 -1.87 -3.03 -6.69
C LEU A 54 -0.42 -2.52 -6.71
N TYR A 55 0.27 -2.57 -5.58
CA TYR A 55 1.67 -2.14 -5.44
C TYR A 55 2.64 -3.29 -5.14
N LEU A 56 2.17 -4.52 -5.20
CA LEU A 56 3.03 -5.68 -5.06
C LEU A 56 3.94 -5.80 -6.29
N ASP A 57 5.25 -5.84 -6.08
CA ASP A 57 6.19 -6.21 -7.14
C ASP A 57 6.12 -7.72 -7.39
N ILE A 58 5.17 -8.10 -8.24
CA ILE A 58 4.96 -9.52 -8.57
C ILE A 58 6.13 -10.13 -9.36
N TRP A 59 6.91 -9.28 -10.06
CA TRP A 59 8.07 -9.76 -10.83
C TRP A 59 9.24 -10.20 -9.93
N ALA A 60 9.31 -9.71 -8.69
CA ALA A 60 10.26 -10.20 -7.69
C ALA A 60 10.12 -11.70 -7.42
N TYR A 61 8.94 -12.27 -7.65
CA TYR A 61 8.66 -13.71 -7.50
C TYR A 61 8.94 -14.53 -8.77
N GLY A 62 9.42 -13.91 -9.84
CA GLY A 62 9.64 -14.56 -11.12
C GLY A 62 10.62 -15.75 -11.06
N GLY A 63 11.64 -15.66 -10.22
CA GLY A 63 12.59 -16.77 -9.98
C GLY A 63 11.92 -17.97 -9.30
N GLN A 64 11.09 -17.71 -8.27
CA GLN A 64 10.34 -18.73 -7.54
C GLN A 64 9.30 -19.41 -8.45
N ILE A 65 8.61 -18.64 -9.30
CA ILE A 65 7.63 -19.18 -10.26
C ILE A 65 8.32 -20.04 -11.32
N LYS A 66 9.50 -19.65 -11.83
CA LYS A 66 10.29 -20.49 -12.75
C LYS A 66 10.73 -21.78 -12.10
N GLN A 67 11.14 -21.74 -10.84
CA GLN A 67 11.50 -22.95 -10.09
C GLN A 67 10.28 -23.85 -9.89
N PHE A 68 9.13 -23.28 -9.58
CA PHE A 68 7.86 -24.01 -9.46
C PHE A 68 7.51 -24.72 -10.78
N ASP A 69 7.56 -24.01 -11.90
CA ASP A 69 7.30 -24.58 -13.23
C ASP A 69 8.24 -25.73 -13.55
N LYS A 70 9.54 -25.57 -13.31
CA LYS A 70 10.53 -26.63 -13.50
C LYS A 70 10.20 -27.90 -12.70
N LEU A 71 9.89 -27.75 -11.42
CA LEU A 71 9.54 -28.88 -10.56
C LEU A 71 8.22 -29.53 -10.97
N LEU A 72 7.27 -28.74 -11.45
CA LEU A 72 5.99 -29.24 -11.95
C LEU A 72 6.17 -30.04 -13.24
N MET A 73 7.02 -29.58 -14.18
CA MET A 73 7.36 -30.32 -15.37
C MET A 73 8.10 -31.64 -15.05
N GLU A 74 8.95 -31.63 -14.03
CA GLU A 74 9.60 -32.84 -13.54
C GLU A 74 8.57 -33.80 -12.93
N LEU A 75 7.63 -33.31 -12.13
CA LEU A 75 6.53 -34.09 -11.59
C LEU A 75 5.69 -34.73 -12.70
N TYR A 76 5.40 -34.01 -13.80
CA TYR A 76 4.69 -34.56 -14.94
C TYR A 76 5.44 -35.74 -15.58
N ARG A 77 6.76 -35.65 -15.67
CA ARG A 77 7.61 -36.66 -16.29
C ARG A 77 7.83 -37.87 -15.39
N THR A 78 8.14 -37.64 -14.10
CA THR A 78 8.60 -38.72 -13.19
C THR A 78 7.47 -39.28 -12.31
N ARG A 79 6.43 -38.48 -12.04
CA ARG A 79 5.37 -38.73 -11.05
C ARG A 79 5.91 -39.02 -9.64
N GLU A 80 7.10 -38.52 -9.34
CA GLU A 80 7.72 -38.71 -8.04
C GLU A 80 7.14 -37.77 -6.98
N GLU A 81 6.72 -38.35 -5.87
CA GLU A 81 6.21 -37.61 -4.70
C GLU A 81 7.20 -36.56 -4.17
N LYS A 82 8.51 -36.76 -4.36
CA LYS A 82 9.55 -35.81 -3.98
C LYS A 82 9.33 -34.44 -4.66
N CYS A 83 9.02 -34.44 -5.96
CA CYS A 83 8.76 -33.21 -6.71
C CYS A 83 7.53 -32.50 -6.16
N ALA A 84 6.44 -33.23 -5.88
CA ALA A 84 5.22 -32.67 -5.29
C ALA A 84 5.51 -32.02 -3.93
N ARG A 85 6.34 -32.62 -3.07
CA ARG A 85 6.70 -32.03 -1.77
C ARG A 85 7.55 -30.77 -1.93
N GLN A 86 8.41 -30.69 -2.93
CA GLN A 86 9.23 -29.51 -3.18
C GLN A 86 8.43 -28.30 -3.71
N LEU A 87 7.25 -28.51 -4.27
CA LEU A 87 6.37 -27.44 -4.68
C LEU A 87 5.72 -26.71 -3.49
N LEU A 88 5.51 -27.39 -2.35
CA LEU A 88 4.82 -26.81 -1.20
C LEU A 88 5.51 -25.57 -0.61
N PRO A 89 6.82 -25.57 -0.33
CA PRO A 89 7.49 -24.37 0.17
C PRO A 89 7.44 -23.18 -0.77
N LEU A 90 7.40 -23.42 -2.09
CA LEU A 90 7.28 -22.35 -3.08
C LEU A 90 5.88 -21.71 -3.03
N LEU A 91 4.83 -22.52 -2.85
CA LEU A 91 3.47 -22.03 -2.63
C LEU A 91 3.35 -21.27 -1.31
N ASP A 92 3.96 -21.77 -0.25
CA ASP A 92 3.97 -21.10 1.06
C ASP A 92 4.64 -19.74 0.99
N GLY A 93 5.83 -19.63 0.37
CA GLY A 93 6.53 -18.36 0.19
C GLY A 93 5.75 -17.35 -0.65
N LEU A 94 5.06 -17.80 -1.71
CA LEU A 94 4.18 -16.91 -2.48
C LEU A 94 2.99 -16.44 -1.64
N ALA A 95 2.40 -17.32 -0.84
CA ALA A 95 1.25 -17.01 0.02
C ALA A 95 1.57 -16.02 1.16
N GLU A 96 2.83 -15.96 1.61
CA GLU A 96 3.29 -14.97 2.60
C GLU A 96 3.29 -13.55 2.04
N SER A 97 3.46 -13.39 0.72
CA SER A 97 3.56 -12.08 0.09
C SER A 97 2.25 -11.30 0.08
N HIS A 98 1.10 -12.00 -0.03
CA HIS A 98 -0.21 -11.37 -0.09
C HIS A 98 -1.35 -12.32 0.33
N ILE A 99 -2.38 -11.76 1.02
CA ILE A 99 -3.51 -12.55 1.53
C ILE A 99 -4.26 -13.32 0.42
N TYR A 100 -4.37 -12.77 -0.80
CA TYR A 100 -5.06 -13.42 -1.92
C TYR A 100 -4.32 -14.68 -2.40
N PHE A 101 -3.01 -14.75 -2.21
CA PHE A 101 -2.25 -15.95 -2.57
C PHE A 101 -2.42 -17.10 -1.58
N GLN A 102 -3.04 -16.85 -0.40
CA GLN A 102 -3.48 -17.95 0.47
C GLN A 102 -4.54 -18.82 -0.22
N LEU A 103 -5.43 -18.22 -1.02
CA LEU A 103 -6.39 -18.98 -1.83
C LEU A 103 -5.67 -19.89 -2.82
N LEU A 104 -4.70 -19.37 -3.56
CA LEU A 104 -3.88 -20.13 -4.50
C LEU A 104 -3.15 -21.29 -3.80
N ARG A 105 -2.54 -21.01 -2.65
CA ARG A 105 -1.85 -22.01 -1.83
C ARG A 105 -2.78 -23.17 -1.45
N LEU A 106 -3.96 -22.85 -0.92
CA LEU A 106 -4.94 -23.84 -0.47
C LEU A 106 -5.47 -24.68 -1.64
N ASP A 107 -5.81 -24.02 -2.75
CA ASP A 107 -6.29 -24.71 -3.95
C ASP A 107 -5.25 -25.67 -4.53
N TRP A 108 -4.00 -25.20 -4.68
CA TRP A 108 -2.92 -26.04 -5.20
C TRP A 108 -2.53 -27.17 -4.25
N ARG A 109 -2.56 -26.96 -2.94
CA ARG A 109 -2.37 -28.04 -1.96
C ARG A 109 -3.47 -29.10 -2.06
N ALA A 110 -4.73 -28.70 -2.23
CA ALA A 110 -5.83 -29.62 -2.45
C ALA A 110 -5.68 -30.42 -3.75
N ARG A 111 -5.30 -29.74 -4.85
CA ARG A 111 -5.04 -30.38 -6.15
C ARG A 111 -3.87 -31.37 -6.08
N LEU A 112 -2.79 -31.03 -5.38
CA LEU A 112 -1.64 -31.94 -5.18
C LEU A 112 -2.04 -33.17 -4.37
N ARG A 113 -2.87 -33.02 -3.32
CA ARG A 113 -3.42 -34.16 -2.57
C ARG A 113 -4.28 -35.06 -3.47
N GLU A 114 -5.12 -34.46 -4.29
CA GLU A 114 -5.98 -35.24 -5.22
C GLU A 114 -5.15 -35.91 -6.32
N ALA A 115 -4.15 -35.24 -6.88
CA ALA A 115 -3.22 -35.86 -7.83
C ALA A 115 -2.54 -37.08 -7.23
N ARG A 116 -2.11 -37.00 -5.97
CA ARG A 116 -1.53 -38.13 -5.23
C ARG A 116 -2.51 -39.26 -5.02
N ARG A 117 -3.78 -38.99 -4.62
CA ARG A 117 -4.83 -39.99 -4.45
C ARG A 117 -5.08 -40.75 -5.74
N ARG A 118 -4.94 -40.12 -6.90
CA ARG A 118 -5.11 -40.69 -8.25
C ARG A 118 -3.81 -41.24 -8.84
N ASN A 119 -2.77 -41.45 -8.06
CA ASN A 119 -1.44 -41.86 -8.58
C ASN A 119 -0.97 -40.99 -9.75
N TYR A 120 -1.27 -39.70 -9.71
CA TYR A 120 -0.94 -38.72 -10.74
C TYR A 120 -1.57 -39.01 -12.13
N GLU A 121 -2.69 -39.70 -12.16
CA GLU A 121 -3.50 -39.80 -13.38
C GLU A 121 -4.14 -38.45 -13.69
N ASN A 122 -4.22 -38.10 -14.98
CA ASN A 122 -4.75 -36.82 -15.47
C ASN A 122 -4.07 -35.58 -14.80
N ILE A 123 -2.79 -35.70 -14.51
CA ILE A 123 -1.99 -34.68 -13.79
C ILE A 123 -2.04 -33.33 -14.48
N LEU A 124 -2.08 -33.25 -15.80
CA LEU A 124 -2.12 -31.99 -16.57
C LEU A 124 -3.42 -31.22 -16.34
N ASP A 125 -4.54 -31.94 -16.16
CA ASP A 125 -5.84 -31.32 -15.89
C ASP A 125 -5.97 -30.90 -14.43
N LEU A 126 -5.36 -31.65 -13.50
CA LEU A 126 -5.40 -31.37 -12.08
C LEU A 126 -4.47 -30.23 -11.71
N LEU A 127 -3.29 -30.18 -12.31
CA LEU A 127 -2.23 -29.24 -12.00
C LEU A 127 -1.81 -28.44 -13.26
N PRO A 128 -2.68 -27.55 -13.78
CA PRO A 128 -2.40 -26.81 -15.01
C PRO A 128 -1.30 -25.76 -14.77
N HIS A 129 -0.10 -25.98 -15.29
CA HIS A 129 1.07 -25.12 -15.07
C HIS A 129 0.85 -23.65 -15.48
N LYS A 130 0.02 -23.41 -16.50
CA LYS A 130 -0.28 -22.05 -16.97
C LYS A 130 -0.91 -21.16 -15.90
N GLU A 131 -1.65 -21.72 -14.94
CA GLU A 131 -2.24 -20.96 -13.85
C GLU A 131 -1.16 -20.29 -12.98
N ILE A 132 -0.02 -20.96 -12.76
CA ILE A 132 1.09 -20.43 -11.98
C ILE A 132 2.04 -19.57 -12.82
N THR A 133 2.41 -20.05 -14.00
CA THR A 133 3.40 -19.36 -14.84
C THR A 133 2.91 -18.02 -15.36
N HIS A 134 1.59 -17.86 -15.51
CA HIS A 134 0.98 -16.60 -15.94
C HIS A 134 0.64 -15.63 -14.79
N ILE A 135 0.87 -16.00 -13.53
CA ILE A 135 0.57 -15.11 -12.39
C ILE A 135 1.20 -13.73 -12.56
N PRO A 136 2.51 -13.58 -12.86
CA PRO A 136 3.11 -12.25 -12.95
C PRO A 136 2.45 -11.37 -14.02
N SER A 137 2.24 -11.90 -15.22
CA SER A 137 1.61 -11.16 -16.32
C SER A 137 0.14 -10.83 -16.04
N ASN A 138 -0.61 -11.78 -15.46
CA ASN A 138 -2.02 -11.58 -15.13
C ASN A 138 -2.19 -10.54 -14.02
N ILE A 139 -1.41 -10.64 -12.94
CA ILE A 139 -1.47 -9.66 -11.83
C ILE A 139 -1.05 -8.28 -12.33
N HIS A 140 0.03 -8.17 -13.12
CA HIS A 140 0.48 -6.90 -13.68
C HIS A 140 -0.59 -6.25 -14.57
N ALA A 141 -1.26 -7.03 -15.43
CA ALA A 141 -2.36 -6.54 -16.26
C ALA A 141 -3.51 -6.01 -15.39
N ILE A 142 -3.91 -6.77 -14.36
CA ILE A 142 -4.98 -6.37 -13.44
C ILE A 142 -4.59 -5.13 -12.64
N GLN A 143 -3.35 -5.04 -12.16
CA GLN A 143 -2.85 -3.84 -11.47
C GLN A 143 -3.05 -2.60 -12.35
N THR A 144 -2.66 -2.68 -13.63
CA THR A 144 -2.82 -1.59 -14.59
C THR A 144 -4.29 -1.21 -14.81
N GLN A 145 -5.17 -2.21 -14.98
CA GLN A 145 -6.60 -2.02 -15.19
C GLN A 145 -7.26 -1.34 -13.99
N VAL A 146 -7.01 -1.87 -12.79
CA VAL A 146 -7.63 -1.37 -11.54
C VAL A 146 -7.09 0.00 -11.16
N LEU A 147 -5.79 0.25 -11.31
CA LEU A 147 -5.22 1.59 -11.10
C LEU A 147 -5.82 2.62 -12.06
N GLY A 148 -6.05 2.25 -13.32
CA GLY A 148 -6.74 3.09 -14.29
C GLY A 148 -8.19 3.39 -13.89
N LEU A 149 -8.92 2.40 -13.34
CA LEU A 149 -10.27 2.60 -12.82
C LEU A 149 -10.27 3.54 -11.60
N ILE A 150 -9.38 3.31 -10.65
CA ILE A 150 -9.24 4.18 -9.46
C ILE A 150 -8.97 5.62 -9.89
N GLN A 151 -8.00 5.84 -10.76
CA GLN A 151 -7.64 7.17 -11.26
C GLN A 151 -8.79 7.88 -11.96
N LYS A 152 -9.65 7.15 -12.67
CA LYS A 152 -10.74 7.74 -13.44
C LYS A 152 -12.01 7.93 -12.64
N ALA A 153 -12.35 6.98 -11.78
CA ALA A 153 -13.65 6.93 -11.12
C ALA A 153 -13.60 7.29 -9.63
N LEU A 154 -12.57 6.85 -8.89
CA LEU A 154 -12.53 6.95 -7.43
C LEU A 154 -11.62 8.06 -6.90
N ASP A 155 -10.82 8.68 -7.75
CA ASP A 155 -9.94 9.80 -7.38
C ASP A 155 -10.76 11.03 -6.98
N THR A 156 -10.54 11.55 -5.75
CA THR A 156 -11.19 12.77 -5.24
C THR A 156 -10.71 14.04 -5.91
N ASP A 157 -9.47 14.03 -6.39
CA ASP A 157 -8.81 15.18 -7.02
C ASP A 157 -8.99 15.18 -8.55
N ALA A 158 -9.68 14.14 -9.07
CA ALA A 158 -10.01 14.02 -10.48
C ALA A 158 -11.14 14.98 -10.91
N ARG A 159 -11.41 14.95 -12.23
CA ARG A 159 -12.44 15.73 -12.91
C ARG A 159 -13.78 15.70 -12.13
N LYS A 160 -14.44 16.86 -12.02
CA LYS A 160 -15.81 16.95 -11.47
C LYS A 160 -16.78 16.13 -12.30
N GLY A 161 -17.70 15.45 -11.67
CA GLY A 161 -18.72 14.60 -12.29
C GLY A 161 -19.23 13.55 -11.31
N SER A 162 -20.40 12.97 -11.61
CA SER A 162 -20.94 11.84 -10.85
C SER A 162 -20.05 10.61 -11.04
N LEU A 163 -20.10 9.67 -10.09
CA LEU A 163 -19.39 8.38 -10.21
C LEU A 163 -19.81 7.64 -11.49
N GLU A 164 -21.10 7.66 -11.80
CA GLU A 164 -21.67 7.04 -13.00
C GLU A 164 -21.04 7.59 -14.29
N GLN A 165 -20.94 8.94 -14.44
CA GLN A 165 -20.26 9.55 -15.57
C GLN A 165 -18.78 9.19 -15.69
N LYS A 166 -18.08 9.16 -14.55
CA LYS A 166 -16.67 8.77 -14.51
C LYS A 166 -16.46 7.31 -14.91
N LEU A 167 -17.36 6.42 -14.50
CA LEU A 167 -17.35 5.01 -14.91
C LEU A 167 -17.68 4.87 -16.40
N ALA A 168 -18.67 5.59 -16.91
CA ALA A 168 -18.98 5.60 -18.35
C ALA A 168 -17.76 6.06 -19.17
N ASP A 169 -17.08 7.12 -18.75
CA ASP A 169 -15.85 7.61 -19.39
C ASP A 169 -14.70 6.59 -19.32
N TYR A 170 -14.62 5.81 -18.24
CA TYR A 170 -13.63 4.74 -18.11
C TYR A 170 -13.92 3.62 -19.11
N TYR A 171 -15.18 3.17 -19.19
CA TYR A 171 -15.58 2.08 -20.08
C TYR A 171 -15.71 2.49 -21.55
N ALA A 172 -15.87 3.75 -21.88
CA ALA A 172 -15.83 4.25 -23.27
C ALA A 172 -14.50 3.94 -24.00
N ARG A 173 -13.46 3.52 -23.26
CA ARG A 173 -12.17 3.09 -23.82
C ARG A 173 -12.15 1.62 -24.25
N GLU A 174 -13.13 0.82 -23.85
CA GLU A 174 -13.15 -0.62 -24.06
C GLU A 174 -13.02 -1.01 -25.53
N GLU A 175 -13.68 -0.27 -26.42
CA GLU A 175 -13.61 -0.50 -27.87
C GLU A 175 -12.21 -0.29 -28.46
N ARG A 176 -11.43 0.63 -27.88
CA ARG A 176 -10.09 0.98 -28.39
C ARG A 176 -8.97 0.22 -27.68
N GLU A 177 -9.13 -0.03 -26.39
CA GLU A 177 -8.12 -0.58 -25.50
C GLU A 177 -8.71 -1.63 -24.54
N PRO A 178 -9.30 -2.73 -25.04
CA PRO A 178 -10.03 -3.70 -24.19
C PRO A 178 -9.14 -4.32 -23.09
N LEU A 179 -7.84 -4.45 -23.34
CA LEU A 179 -6.90 -5.01 -22.36
C LEU A 179 -6.56 -4.04 -21.20
N LYS A 180 -6.95 -2.77 -21.30
CA LYS A 180 -6.72 -1.76 -20.26
C LYS A 180 -7.93 -1.52 -19.37
N VAL A 181 -9.04 -2.18 -19.64
CA VAL A 181 -10.31 -2.03 -18.92
C VAL A 181 -10.50 -3.23 -18.01
N PHE A 182 -10.90 -2.97 -16.76
CA PHE A 182 -11.22 -4.02 -15.80
C PHE A 182 -12.65 -4.53 -16.03
N HIS A 183 -12.81 -5.85 -16.20
CA HIS A 183 -14.10 -6.49 -16.47
C HIS A 183 -14.64 -7.20 -15.23
N PHE A 184 -15.86 -6.88 -14.85
CA PHE A 184 -16.56 -7.59 -13.79
C PHE A 184 -17.10 -8.94 -14.26
N ARG A 185 -17.08 -9.93 -13.36
CA ARG A 185 -17.58 -11.29 -13.62
C ARG A 185 -18.66 -11.67 -12.62
N PRO A 186 -19.58 -12.60 -12.98
CA PRO A 186 -20.51 -13.15 -12.00
C PRO A 186 -19.78 -13.76 -10.80
N GLN A 187 -20.24 -13.46 -9.60
CA GLN A 187 -19.66 -13.95 -8.35
C GLN A 187 -20.63 -14.82 -7.59
N LEU A 188 -20.10 -15.83 -6.90
CA LEU A 188 -20.87 -16.68 -6.00
C LEU A 188 -20.82 -16.06 -4.60
N MET A 189 -21.98 -15.57 -4.15
CA MET A 189 -22.15 -14.98 -2.83
C MET A 189 -23.11 -15.84 -2.00
N ASP A 190 -22.72 -16.08 -0.74
CA ASP A 190 -23.59 -16.68 0.27
C ASP A 190 -24.06 -15.60 1.24
N PHE A 191 -25.11 -15.89 2.01
CA PHE A 191 -25.60 -15.05 3.07
C PHE A 191 -25.49 -15.82 4.39
N GLU A 192 -24.47 -15.49 5.18
CA GLU A 192 -24.09 -16.24 6.37
C GLU A 192 -24.15 -15.39 7.63
N ARG A 193 -24.35 -16.03 8.76
CA ARG A 193 -24.18 -15.39 10.07
C ARG A 193 -22.69 -15.31 10.42
N ALA A 194 -22.16 -14.09 10.53
CA ALA A 194 -20.82 -13.85 11.02
C ALA A 194 -20.83 -13.52 12.52
N GLU A 195 -19.85 -14.04 13.24
CA GLU A 195 -19.73 -13.85 14.69
C GLU A 195 -19.59 -12.35 15.03
N GLY A 196 -20.50 -11.84 15.88
CA GLY A 196 -20.51 -10.43 16.28
C GLY A 196 -21.08 -9.44 15.26
N GLN A 197 -21.40 -9.89 14.02
CA GLN A 197 -21.78 -9.02 12.89
C GLN A 197 -23.22 -9.24 12.38
N GLY A 198 -23.90 -10.30 12.86
CA GLY A 198 -25.20 -10.67 12.30
C GLY A 198 -25.06 -11.40 10.95
N PHE A 199 -25.99 -11.15 10.01
CA PHE A 199 -25.95 -11.73 8.67
C PHE A 199 -25.19 -10.84 7.70
N VAL A 200 -24.26 -11.41 6.95
CA VAL A 200 -23.40 -10.71 5.99
C VAL A 200 -23.36 -11.46 4.65
N GLU A 201 -23.14 -10.71 3.57
CA GLU A 201 -22.80 -11.31 2.27
C GLU A 201 -21.36 -11.80 2.28
N VAL A 202 -21.16 -13.08 1.97
CA VAL A 202 -19.87 -13.76 2.02
C VAL A 202 -19.48 -14.22 0.62
N LEU A 203 -18.34 -13.75 0.14
CA LEU A 203 -17.74 -14.27 -1.09
C LEU A 203 -17.02 -15.59 -0.82
N ARG A 204 -17.29 -16.60 -1.64
CA ARG A 204 -16.51 -17.83 -1.76
C ARG A 204 -15.72 -17.80 -3.08
N PRO A 205 -14.51 -17.24 -3.09
CA PRO A 205 -13.76 -17.03 -4.32
C PRO A 205 -13.26 -18.37 -4.89
N ARG A 206 -13.25 -18.47 -6.20
CA ARG A 206 -12.64 -19.59 -6.94
C ARG A 206 -11.27 -19.23 -7.50
N SER A 207 -10.97 -17.93 -7.56
CA SER A 207 -9.73 -17.40 -8.11
C SER A 207 -9.34 -16.09 -7.42
N ILE A 208 -8.08 -15.68 -7.57
CA ILE A 208 -7.61 -14.36 -7.13
C ILE A 208 -8.41 -13.25 -7.82
N TYR A 209 -8.83 -13.46 -9.06
CA TYR A 209 -9.64 -12.50 -9.79
C TYR A 209 -10.96 -12.20 -9.10
N ASP A 210 -11.62 -13.20 -8.52
CA ASP A 210 -12.88 -13.01 -7.79
C ASP A 210 -12.69 -12.12 -6.55
N LEU A 211 -11.55 -12.25 -5.86
CA LEU A 211 -11.20 -11.39 -4.73
C LEU A 211 -10.99 -9.94 -5.16
N ILE A 212 -10.30 -9.74 -6.27
CA ILE A 212 -10.06 -8.40 -6.84
C ILE A 212 -11.37 -7.78 -7.30
N ASP A 213 -12.17 -8.52 -8.07
CA ASP A 213 -13.49 -8.10 -8.56
C ASP A 213 -14.39 -7.68 -7.39
N PHE A 214 -14.49 -8.51 -6.35
CA PHE A 214 -15.26 -8.20 -5.16
C PHE A 214 -14.83 -6.89 -4.52
N SER A 215 -13.52 -6.71 -4.30
CA SER A 215 -12.99 -5.51 -3.67
C SER A 215 -13.22 -4.26 -4.52
N VAL A 216 -13.00 -4.34 -5.85
CA VAL A 216 -13.25 -3.22 -6.78
C VAL A 216 -14.74 -2.86 -6.81
N ARG A 217 -15.61 -3.87 -6.89
CA ARG A 217 -17.07 -3.72 -6.87
C ARG A 217 -17.56 -3.03 -5.60
N GLU A 218 -17.04 -3.44 -4.46
CA GLU A 218 -17.40 -2.84 -3.17
C GLU A 218 -16.83 -1.42 -3.02
N CYS A 219 -15.67 -1.13 -3.59
CA CYS A 219 -15.16 0.25 -3.67
C CYS A 219 -16.11 1.16 -4.46
N ILE A 220 -16.67 0.67 -5.58
CA ILE A 220 -17.62 1.42 -6.40
C ILE A 220 -18.96 1.57 -5.68
N LYS A 221 -19.55 0.48 -5.17
CA LYS A 221 -20.84 0.50 -4.45
C LYS A 221 -20.85 1.43 -3.26
N ARG A 222 -19.73 1.52 -2.55
CA ARG A 222 -19.54 2.35 -1.35
C ARG A 222 -19.00 3.73 -1.66
N GLU A 223 -18.79 4.05 -2.93
CA GLU A 223 -18.20 5.32 -3.39
C GLU A 223 -16.92 5.68 -2.63
N ILE A 224 -16.03 4.67 -2.44
CA ILE A 224 -14.79 4.86 -1.70
C ILE A 224 -13.94 5.92 -2.40
N LYS A 225 -13.73 7.02 -1.71
CA LYS A 225 -12.89 8.12 -2.18
C LYS A 225 -11.42 7.76 -1.99
N MET A 226 -10.63 7.93 -3.05
CA MET A 226 -9.20 7.63 -3.03
C MET A 226 -8.38 8.87 -3.40
N ARG A 227 -7.14 8.89 -2.92
CA ARG A 227 -6.16 9.94 -3.21
C ARG A 227 -4.76 9.35 -3.29
N VAL A 228 -3.88 10.02 -4.04
CA VAL A 228 -2.45 9.68 -4.07
C VAL A 228 -1.75 10.26 -2.84
N CYS A 229 -1.05 9.42 -2.09
CA CYS A 229 -0.27 9.84 -0.92
C CYS A 229 0.91 10.72 -1.34
N LYS A 230 1.03 11.92 -0.77
CA LYS A 230 2.11 12.87 -1.09
C LYS A 230 3.51 12.38 -0.69
N ASN A 231 3.61 11.40 0.22
CA ASN A 231 4.91 10.86 0.63
C ASN A 231 5.36 9.67 -0.24
N CYS A 232 4.50 8.66 -0.43
CA CYS A 232 4.90 7.42 -1.13
C CYS A 232 4.37 7.29 -2.57
N GLY A 233 3.50 8.19 -3.02
CA GLY A 233 2.92 8.16 -4.36
C GLY A 233 1.87 7.06 -4.60
N HIS A 234 1.51 6.29 -3.58
CA HIS A 234 0.50 5.23 -3.70
C HIS A 234 -0.91 5.75 -3.43
N TRP A 235 -1.90 5.14 -4.08
CA TRP A 235 -3.30 5.37 -3.77
C TRP A 235 -3.64 4.87 -2.37
N PHE A 236 -4.50 5.59 -1.68
CA PHE A 236 -5.07 5.17 -0.40
C PHE A 236 -6.54 5.61 -0.31
N ALA A 237 -7.34 4.86 0.44
CA ALA A 237 -8.73 5.19 0.70
C ALA A 237 -8.83 6.26 1.80
N ILE A 238 -9.68 7.25 1.58
CA ILE A 238 -9.98 8.30 2.55
C ILE A 238 -11.10 7.78 3.45
N THR A 239 -10.74 7.25 4.62
CA THR A 239 -11.69 6.67 5.60
C THR A 239 -12.06 7.63 6.73
N GLY A 240 -11.42 8.79 6.80
CA GLY A 240 -11.61 9.78 7.87
C GLY A 240 -11.77 11.20 7.33
N ARG A 241 -10.83 12.08 7.67
CA ARG A 241 -10.87 13.48 7.23
C ARG A 241 -10.72 13.58 5.72
N THR A 242 -11.63 14.29 5.06
CA THR A 242 -11.66 14.45 3.59
C THR A 242 -10.42 15.13 3.01
N ASN A 243 -9.65 15.84 3.83
CA ASN A 243 -8.41 16.52 3.45
C ASN A 243 -7.14 15.72 3.74
N ALA A 244 -7.25 14.40 4.03
CA ALA A 244 -6.08 13.56 4.25
C ALA A 244 -5.17 13.53 3.00
N GLU A 245 -3.89 13.86 3.17
CA GLU A 245 -2.88 13.93 2.10
C GLU A 245 -1.86 12.79 2.16
N TYR A 246 -1.84 12.05 3.27
CA TYR A 246 -0.90 10.97 3.54
C TYR A 246 -1.64 9.71 4.00
N CYS A 247 -1.20 8.56 3.54
CA CYS A 247 -1.71 7.28 4.00
C CYS A 247 -1.16 6.92 5.40
N GLU A 248 -1.86 6.00 6.07
CA GLU A 248 -1.47 5.50 7.40
C GLU A 248 -0.66 4.19 7.32
N VAL A 249 -0.09 3.88 6.15
CA VAL A 249 0.74 2.70 5.96
C VAL A 249 2.16 2.98 6.43
N SER A 250 2.69 2.07 7.25
CA SER A 250 4.11 2.11 7.65
C SER A 250 5.02 1.82 6.44
N ARG A 251 6.01 2.68 6.23
CA ARG A 251 6.90 2.63 5.06
C ARG A 251 8.38 2.63 5.42
N ASP A 252 8.72 2.78 6.67
CA ASP A 252 10.11 2.75 7.09
C ASP A 252 10.43 1.61 8.06
N SER A 253 11.71 1.36 8.27
CA SER A 253 12.21 0.34 9.19
C SER A 253 11.88 0.60 10.67
N LYS A 254 11.44 1.82 11.00
CA LYS A 254 11.04 2.24 12.36
C LYS A 254 9.54 2.12 12.61
N GLY A 255 8.78 1.60 11.64
CA GLY A 255 7.34 1.44 11.74
C GLY A 255 6.53 2.73 11.61
N ARG A 256 7.15 3.85 11.18
CA ARG A 256 6.45 5.12 11.02
C ARG A 256 5.59 5.13 9.77
N THR A 257 4.39 5.71 9.87
CA THR A 257 3.45 5.85 8.76
C THR A 257 3.85 6.99 7.82
N CYS A 258 3.32 6.95 6.59
CA CYS A 258 3.48 8.07 5.66
C CYS A 258 2.95 9.39 6.21
N LYS A 259 1.89 9.35 7.03
CA LYS A 259 1.32 10.52 7.71
C LYS A 259 2.33 11.17 8.67
N GLU A 260 3.06 10.37 9.44
CA GLU A 260 4.08 10.86 10.37
C GLU A 260 5.32 11.38 9.63
N ILE A 261 5.80 10.65 8.64
CA ILE A 261 7.01 11.00 7.90
C ILE A 261 6.76 12.17 6.94
N GLY A 262 5.67 12.11 6.18
CA GLY A 262 5.38 13.05 5.10
C GLY A 262 5.12 14.46 5.62
N ALA A 263 4.39 14.61 6.72
CA ALA A 263 4.14 15.90 7.33
C ALA A 263 5.44 16.58 7.80
N ILE A 264 6.33 15.81 8.44
CA ILE A 264 7.64 16.31 8.88
C ILE A 264 8.53 16.66 7.69
N ALA A 265 8.56 15.82 6.65
CA ALA A 265 9.36 16.05 5.45
C ALA A 265 8.89 17.31 4.70
N LEU A 266 7.59 17.49 4.52
CA LEU A 266 7.02 18.68 3.88
C LEU A 266 7.33 19.95 4.69
N TRP A 267 7.15 19.89 6.01
CA TRP A 267 7.50 21.00 6.89
C TRP A 267 8.99 21.37 6.78
N ASN A 268 9.89 20.37 6.79
CA ASN A 268 11.32 20.60 6.63
C ASN A 268 11.66 21.15 5.24
N LYS A 269 11.00 20.67 4.18
CA LYS A 269 11.18 21.14 2.82
C LYS A 269 10.76 22.61 2.69
N ASN A 270 9.55 22.94 3.12
CA ASN A 270 9.05 24.32 3.09
C ASN A 270 9.97 25.27 3.87
N LYS A 271 10.41 24.85 5.07
CA LYS A 271 11.37 25.64 5.85
C LYS A 271 12.75 25.77 5.19
N SER A 272 13.19 24.77 4.44
CA SER A 272 14.47 24.84 3.73
C SER A 272 14.42 25.75 2.49
N GLU A 273 13.24 25.93 1.91
CA GLU A 273 13.00 26.81 0.76
C GLU A 273 12.70 28.26 1.18
N ASP A 274 12.32 28.49 2.41
CA ASP A 274 12.07 29.81 2.99
C ASP A 274 13.37 30.60 3.13
N GLU A 275 13.49 31.68 2.36
CA GLU A 275 14.67 32.57 2.37
C GLU A 275 14.88 33.26 3.71
N VAL A 276 13.82 33.67 4.37
CA VAL A 276 13.85 34.28 5.69
C VAL A 276 14.48 33.33 6.69
N PHE A 277 14.03 32.08 6.68
CA PHE A 277 14.57 31.05 7.57
C PHE A 277 16.01 30.66 7.24
N LYS A 278 16.41 30.60 5.95
CA LYS A 278 17.80 30.35 5.53
C LYS A 278 18.74 31.41 6.07
N ILE A 279 18.37 32.69 5.92
CA ILE A 279 19.16 33.83 6.37
C ILE A 279 19.27 33.83 7.90
N TYR A 280 18.14 33.68 8.61
CA TYR A 280 18.11 33.56 10.06
C TYR A 280 19.05 32.43 10.55
N ARG A 281 18.92 31.21 9.99
CA ARG A 281 19.71 30.04 10.41
C ARG A 281 21.20 30.23 10.17
N ARG A 282 21.59 30.87 9.05
CA ARG A 282 22.98 31.16 8.74
C ARG A 282 23.58 32.11 9.78
N GLU A 283 22.91 33.22 10.09
CA GLU A 283 23.37 34.18 11.06
C GLU A 283 23.37 33.65 12.51
N TYR A 284 22.37 32.87 12.85
CA TYR A 284 22.30 32.16 14.15
C TYR A 284 23.50 31.24 14.35
N LYS A 285 23.80 30.36 13.37
CA LYS A 285 24.96 29.46 13.44
C LYS A 285 26.27 30.19 13.54
N LYS A 286 26.44 31.26 12.78
CA LYS A 286 27.63 32.10 12.80
C LYS A 286 27.89 32.72 14.20
N ARG A 287 26.86 33.31 14.81
CA ARG A 287 26.99 33.94 16.14
C ARG A 287 27.09 32.88 17.25
N PHE A 288 26.42 31.73 17.11
CA PHE A 288 26.61 30.64 18.06
C PHE A 288 28.04 30.09 18.05
N ALA A 289 28.70 30.03 16.89
CA ALA A 289 30.11 29.67 16.79
C ALA A 289 31.02 30.71 17.51
N TRP A 290 30.63 31.98 17.55
CA TRP A 290 31.35 32.99 18.26
C TRP A 290 31.32 32.81 19.79
N ILE A 291 30.29 32.22 20.36
CA ILE A 291 30.26 31.82 21.79
C ILE A 291 31.38 30.81 22.06
N LYS A 292 31.45 29.75 21.22
CA LYS A 292 32.51 28.75 21.35
C LYS A 292 33.91 29.34 21.23
N ALA A 293 34.05 30.33 20.34
CA ALA A 293 35.31 31.06 20.14
C ALA A 293 35.56 32.18 21.20
N LYS A 294 34.72 32.30 22.23
CA LYS A 294 34.80 33.36 23.29
C LYS A 294 34.82 34.78 22.73
N ARG A 295 34.21 35.03 21.56
CA ARG A 295 34.10 36.32 20.92
C ARG A 295 32.86 37.12 21.33
N ILE A 296 31.86 36.45 21.88
CA ILE A 296 30.61 37.05 22.35
C ILE A 296 30.16 36.35 23.63
N ASP A 297 29.62 37.11 24.55
CA ASP A 297 29.05 36.60 25.78
C ASP A 297 27.75 35.82 25.49
N PRO A 298 27.51 34.64 26.11
CA PRO A 298 26.28 33.89 25.95
C PRO A 298 25.02 34.71 26.21
N ALA A 299 24.99 35.58 27.21
CA ALA A 299 23.83 36.40 27.54
C ALA A 299 23.48 37.35 26.40
N VAL A 300 24.48 38.00 25.79
CA VAL A 300 24.33 38.89 24.62
C VAL A 300 23.81 38.10 23.41
N PHE A 301 24.27 36.87 23.22
CA PHE A 301 23.76 36.04 22.16
C PHE A 301 22.29 35.67 22.36
N TYR A 302 21.90 35.29 23.55
CA TYR A 302 20.50 34.91 23.81
C TYR A 302 19.54 36.09 23.67
N GLU A 303 19.93 37.28 24.11
CA GLU A 303 19.17 38.52 23.90
C GLU A 303 19.02 38.82 22.40
N TRP A 304 20.13 38.77 21.65
CA TRP A 304 20.10 38.93 20.20
C TRP A 304 19.21 37.87 19.53
N SER A 305 19.29 36.63 19.96
CA SER A 305 18.49 35.52 19.42
C SER A 305 17.00 35.74 19.63
N ALA A 306 16.58 36.22 20.78
CA ALA A 306 15.18 36.56 21.06
C ALA A 306 14.68 37.67 20.11
N LYS A 307 15.40 38.78 20.01
CA LYS A 307 15.08 39.91 19.11
C LYS A 307 15.06 39.48 17.64
N THR A 308 16.00 38.61 17.25
CA THR A 308 16.06 38.09 15.87
C THR A 308 14.85 37.24 15.54
N ARG A 309 14.35 36.44 16.50
CA ARG A 309 13.15 35.61 16.34
C ARG A 309 11.91 36.47 16.14
N GLU A 310 11.73 37.52 16.94
CA GLU A 310 10.65 38.49 16.77
C GLU A 310 10.68 39.17 15.39
N LYS A 311 11.84 39.59 14.91
CA LYS A 311 12.01 40.19 13.58
C LYS A 311 11.77 39.20 12.45
N LYS A 312 12.20 37.95 12.62
CA LYS A 312 11.93 36.88 11.68
C LYS A 312 10.41 36.64 11.57
N ASP A 313 9.71 36.54 12.69
CA ASP A 313 8.27 36.32 12.72
C ASP A 313 7.51 37.52 12.14
N ALA A 314 7.98 38.76 12.34
CA ALA A 314 7.44 39.97 11.70
C ALA A 314 7.63 39.93 10.17
N CYS A 315 8.78 39.46 9.68
CA CYS A 315 9.03 39.28 8.25
C CYS A 315 8.14 38.17 7.65
N GLU A 316 7.95 37.05 8.35
CA GLU A 316 7.03 35.97 7.94
C GLU A 316 5.56 36.44 7.88
N ARG A 317 5.15 37.41 8.71
CA ARG A 317 3.83 38.06 8.65
C ARG A 317 3.68 39.17 7.61
N GLY A 318 4.75 39.52 6.92
CA GLY A 318 4.78 40.63 5.94
C GLY A 318 4.81 42.02 6.54
N GLU A 319 5.08 42.16 7.85
CA GLU A 319 5.24 43.46 8.56
C GLU A 319 6.63 44.05 8.34
N LEU A 320 7.59 43.23 7.91
CA LEU A 320 8.97 43.62 7.63
C LEU A 320 9.38 42.97 6.30
N THR A 321 10.05 43.72 5.44
CA THR A 321 10.60 43.17 4.19
C THR A 321 11.82 42.30 4.42
N LEU A 322 12.13 41.41 3.49
CA LEU A 322 13.35 40.59 3.55
C LEU A 322 14.62 41.42 3.59
N GLU A 323 14.64 42.53 2.86
CA GLU A 323 15.78 43.47 2.80
C GLU A 323 16.00 44.16 4.12
N GLU A 324 14.95 44.64 4.76
CA GLU A 324 15.00 45.23 6.10
C GLU A 324 15.46 44.22 7.16
N PHE A 325 14.99 42.99 7.08
CA PHE A 325 15.42 41.90 7.97
C PHE A 325 16.92 41.59 7.78
N GLN A 326 17.38 41.52 6.53
CA GLN A 326 18.81 41.32 6.23
C GLN A 326 19.67 42.48 6.70
N ALA A 327 19.19 43.71 6.54
CA ALA A 327 19.91 44.91 7.01
C ALA A 327 20.04 44.90 8.54
N TRP A 328 18.97 44.51 9.25
CA TRP A 328 18.97 44.40 10.71
C TRP A 328 19.93 43.30 11.22
N LEU A 329 20.09 42.21 10.47
CA LEU A 329 21.00 41.11 10.81
C LEU A 329 22.49 41.46 10.60
N LYS A 330 22.82 42.48 9.79
CA LYS A 330 24.20 42.89 9.60
C LYS A 330 24.77 43.36 10.96
N PRO A 331 25.96 42.92 11.38
CA PRO A 331 26.54 43.39 12.62
C PRO A 331 26.76 44.90 12.52
N VAL A 332 26.13 45.64 13.41
CA VAL A 332 26.61 47.01 13.73
C VAL A 332 28.03 46.80 14.22
N SER A 333 29.01 47.43 13.57
CA SER A 333 30.42 47.31 13.94
C SER A 333 30.57 47.57 15.43
N TYR A 334 30.85 46.52 16.20
CA TYR A 334 31.23 46.68 17.62
C TYR A 334 32.65 47.19 17.74
N THR A 335 32.91 48.37 17.21
CA THR A 335 34.23 49.02 17.32
C THR A 335 34.31 49.96 18.52
N HIS A 336 33.29 50.12 19.36
CA HIS A 336 33.33 50.93 20.57
C HIS A 336 32.54 50.31 21.73
N LEU A 337 33.10 49.27 22.33
CA LEU A 337 32.92 49.01 23.74
C LEU A 337 34.32 49.09 24.36
N THR A 338 34.81 50.35 24.56
CA THR A 338 35.86 50.63 25.48
C THR A 338 35.44 50.16 26.86
N LEU A 339 36.19 49.23 27.44
CA LEU A 339 36.11 48.87 28.83
C LEU A 339 36.28 50.19 29.68
N PRO A 340 35.51 50.41 30.72
CA PRO A 340 35.83 51.51 31.66
C PRO A 340 37.14 51.16 32.30
N THR A 341 38.11 51.98 32.05
CA THR A 341 39.38 51.99 32.77
C THR A 341 39.06 52.30 34.24
N ILE A 342 39.25 51.29 35.09
CA ILE A 342 39.30 51.57 36.55
C ILE A 342 40.59 52.22 36.80
N CYS A 343 40.55 53.55 36.99
CA CYS A 343 41.62 54.27 37.65
C CYS A 343 41.51 54.09 39.16
N SER A 344 42.60 53.60 39.71
CA SER A 344 42.93 53.44 41.13
C SER A 344 42.56 54.60 42.02
#